data_a8db7eb50b84376086c3559e7b44d645
#
_entry.id   a8db7eb50b84376086c3559e7b44d645
#
_cell.length_a   1.000
_cell.length_b   1.000
_cell.length_c   1.000
_cell.angle_alpha   90.00
_cell.angle_beta   90.00
_cell.angle_gamma   90.00
#
_symmetry.space_group_name_H-M   'P 1'
#
loop_
_entity.id
_entity.type
_entity.pdbx_description
1 polymer ?
#
loop_
_entity_poly.entity_id
_entity_poly.type
_entity_poly.pdbx_seq_one_letter_code
_entity_poly.pdbx_strand_id
1 'polypeptide(L)'
;RHLNRRPQRTMKKIKTSEFMFEVFSLIVIVIIVQGFYATVVRPQAAAVAASDAAQMAKDPNFAPARNFYIIIKDYEQEVCFMLALWSVAIMGYKGFSLRRGQRLLGADLLRLPEGMKILPEDSRDYARQVEALPDELRGELLPRALMSGLHRFGATRNIQDVSSAIHDTCELEFGRLDAE
;
A
#
# COMPACT_ATOMS: atom_id res chain seq x y z
N ARG A 1 34.63 -7.63 -17.94
CA ARG A 1 34.14 -7.58 -16.53
C ARG A 1 33.61 -6.18 -16.23
N HIS A 2 32.38 -5.87 -16.62
CA HIS A 2 31.62 -4.72 -16.10
C HIS A 2 30.34 -5.27 -15.48
N LEU A 3 30.43 -5.63 -14.19
CA LEU A 3 29.28 -5.95 -13.36
C LEU A 3 28.48 -4.66 -13.11
N ASN A 4 27.29 -4.60 -13.71
CA ASN A 4 26.32 -3.52 -13.64
C ASN A 4 25.81 -3.35 -12.19
N ARG A 5 26.31 -2.35 -11.47
CA ARG A 5 25.92 -2.00 -10.07
C ARG A 5 24.67 -1.13 -9.97
N ARG A 6 23.73 -1.17 -10.92
CA ARG A 6 22.57 -0.26 -10.91
C ARG A 6 21.30 -0.69 -10.14
N PRO A 7 21.03 -1.93 -9.72
CA PRO A 7 19.77 -2.24 -9.04
C PRO A 7 19.69 -1.78 -7.57
N GLN A 8 20.80 -1.62 -6.88
CA GLN A 8 20.83 -1.31 -5.44
C GLN A 8 20.34 0.10 -5.09
N ARG A 9 20.45 1.07 -6.01
CA ARG A 9 20.11 2.48 -5.73
C ARG A 9 18.61 2.78 -5.78
N THR A 10 17.87 2.04 -6.58
CA THR A 10 16.41 2.18 -6.72
C THR A 10 15.67 1.55 -5.53
N MET A 11 16.11 0.38 -5.06
CA MET A 11 15.51 -0.30 -3.91
C MET A 11 15.62 0.52 -2.61
N LYS A 12 16.77 1.18 -2.38
CA LYS A 12 16.97 2.03 -1.19
C LYS A 12 16.07 3.27 -1.20
N LYS A 13 15.75 3.83 -2.40
CA LYS A 13 14.84 4.97 -2.54
C LYS A 13 13.39 4.61 -2.26
N ILE A 14 12.93 3.43 -2.68
CA ILE A 14 11.53 2.98 -2.48
C ILE A 14 11.29 2.75 -0.97
N LYS A 15 12.15 2.02 -0.31
CA LYS A 15 12.04 1.74 1.13
C LYS A 15 12.07 3.01 2.00
N THR A 16 12.86 4.01 1.60
CA THR A 16 12.89 5.32 2.27
C THR A 16 11.58 6.11 2.03
N SER A 17 10.98 6.00 0.84
CA SER A 17 9.72 6.68 0.50
C SER A 17 8.54 6.11 1.27
N GLU A 18 8.46 4.78 1.44
CA GLU A 18 7.41 4.12 2.22
C GLU A 18 7.49 4.48 3.69
N PHE A 19 8.67 4.39 4.28
CA PHE A 19 8.91 4.79 5.66
C PHE A 19 8.57 6.27 5.91
N MET A 20 8.94 7.15 4.99
CA MET A 20 8.60 8.59 5.08
C MET A 20 7.08 8.80 5.01
N PHE A 21 6.37 8.02 4.18
CA PHE A 21 4.91 8.08 4.13
C PHE A 21 4.28 7.61 5.44
N GLU A 22 4.75 6.51 6.03
CA GLU A 22 4.24 5.97 7.28
C GLU A 22 4.41 6.98 8.43
N VAL A 23 5.59 7.58 8.56
CA VAL A 23 5.86 8.59 9.58
C VAL A 23 5.03 9.86 9.34
N PHE A 24 4.95 10.33 8.10
CA PHE A 24 4.17 11.52 7.75
C PHE A 24 2.68 11.30 8.00
N SER A 25 2.13 10.15 7.61
CA SER A 25 0.73 9.81 7.85
C SER A 25 0.41 9.74 9.34
N LEU A 26 1.31 9.19 10.16
CA LEU A 26 1.16 9.16 11.60
C LEU A 26 1.07 10.57 12.19
N ILE A 27 2.00 11.46 11.79
CA ILE A 27 2.01 12.86 12.29
C ILE A 27 0.70 13.58 11.90
N VAL A 28 0.25 13.43 10.67
CA VAL A 28 -1.01 14.04 10.20
C VAL A 28 -2.19 13.51 10.99
N ILE A 29 -2.28 12.21 11.22
CA ILE A 29 -3.38 11.59 11.99
C ILE A 29 -3.36 12.07 13.44
N VAL A 30 -2.19 12.16 14.07
CA VAL A 30 -2.06 12.69 15.44
C VAL A 30 -2.58 14.12 15.51
N ILE A 31 -2.21 14.98 14.58
CA ILE A 31 -2.68 16.38 14.55
C ILE A 31 -4.22 16.43 14.35
N ILE A 32 -4.77 15.64 13.44
CA ILE A 32 -6.21 15.62 13.18
C ILE A 32 -6.98 15.12 14.41
N VAL A 33 -6.56 14.01 15.00
CA VAL A 33 -7.25 13.42 16.17
C VAL A 33 -7.13 14.34 17.37
N GLN A 34 -5.97 14.88 17.66
CA GLN A 34 -5.77 15.85 18.76
C GLN A 34 -6.62 17.11 18.57
N GLY A 35 -6.64 17.64 17.33
CA GLY A 35 -7.52 18.77 17.00
C GLY A 35 -8.99 18.47 17.23
N PHE A 36 -9.46 17.31 16.77
CA PHE A 36 -10.84 16.87 16.96
C PHE A 36 -11.17 16.68 18.46
N TYR A 37 -10.30 16.02 19.21
CA TYR A 37 -10.51 15.84 20.64
C TYR A 37 -10.52 17.17 21.40
N ALA A 38 -9.61 18.10 21.09
CA ALA A 38 -9.54 19.40 21.75
C ALA A 38 -10.73 20.29 21.44
N THR A 39 -11.25 20.26 20.21
CA THR A 39 -12.32 21.18 19.76
C THR A 39 -13.73 20.62 19.92
N VAL A 40 -13.90 19.30 19.88
CA VAL A 40 -15.23 18.67 19.90
C VAL A 40 -15.42 17.80 21.15
N VAL A 41 -14.57 16.80 21.34
CA VAL A 41 -14.82 15.78 22.37
C VAL A 41 -14.70 16.34 23.78
N ARG A 42 -13.62 17.03 24.10
CA ARG A 42 -13.38 17.56 25.45
C ARG A 42 -14.37 18.64 25.86
N PRO A 43 -14.74 19.63 25.01
CA PRO A 43 -15.76 20.61 25.37
C PRO A 43 -17.14 19.99 25.57
N GLN A 44 -17.54 19.04 24.69
CA GLN A 44 -18.82 18.35 24.82
C GLN A 44 -18.88 17.48 26.08
N ALA A 45 -17.81 16.76 26.37
CA ALA A 45 -17.71 15.95 27.61
C ALA A 45 -17.79 16.83 28.85
N ALA A 46 -17.14 18.00 28.84
CA ALA A 46 -17.20 18.96 29.93
C ALA A 46 -18.62 19.54 30.12
N ALA A 47 -19.31 19.88 29.04
CA ALA A 47 -20.68 20.37 29.08
C ALA A 47 -21.65 19.33 29.65
N VAL A 48 -21.54 18.08 29.22
CA VAL A 48 -22.35 16.97 29.76
C VAL A 48 -22.04 16.73 31.23
N ALA A 49 -20.77 16.68 31.63
CA ALA A 49 -20.39 16.51 33.03
C ALA A 49 -20.90 17.64 33.93
N ALA A 50 -20.90 18.89 33.44
CA ALA A 50 -21.46 20.04 34.15
C ALA A 50 -22.97 19.93 34.33
N SER A 51 -23.70 19.50 33.29
CA SER A 51 -25.14 19.29 33.36
C SER A 51 -25.53 18.18 34.32
N ASP A 52 -24.78 17.06 34.31
CA ASP A 52 -25.02 15.93 35.21
C ASP A 52 -24.75 16.33 36.68
N ALA A 53 -23.67 17.08 36.92
CA ALA A 53 -23.36 17.60 38.24
C ALA A 53 -24.46 18.55 38.78
N ALA A 54 -25.01 19.42 37.90
CA ALA A 54 -26.10 20.30 38.27
C ALA A 54 -27.42 19.56 38.58
N GLN A 55 -27.68 18.42 37.90
CA GLN A 55 -28.84 17.57 38.18
C GLN A 55 -28.68 16.74 39.45
N MET A 56 -27.48 16.19 39.70
CA MET A 56 -27.16 15.50 40.95
C MET A 56 -27.30 16.41 42.18
N ALA A 57 -27.00 17.70 42.03
CA ALA A 57 -27.19 18.69 43.11
C ALA A 57 -28.68 18.96 43.44
N LYS A 58 -29.59 18.72 42.48
CA LYS A 58 -31.02 18.90 42.64
C LYS A 58 -31.76 17.63 43.09
N ASP A 59 -31.29 16.48 42.62
CA ASP A 59 -31.88 15.17 42.91
C ASP A 59 -30.75 14.17 43.29
N PRO A 60 -30.64 13.81 44.58
CA PRO A 60 -29.60 12.85 45.02
C PRO A 60 -29.74 11.44 44.42
N ASN A 61 -30.93 11.09 43.88
CA ASN A 61 -31.16 9.79 43.25
C ASN A 61 -30.95 9.81 41.74
N PHE A 62 -30.52 10.95 41.16
CA PHE A 62 -30.26 11.08 39.74
C PHE A 62 -29.06 10.20 39.35
N ALA A 63 -29.27 9.26 38.44
CA ALA A 63 -28.21 8.45 37.83
C ALA A 63 -27.87 9.04 36.45
N PRO A 64 -26.63 9.53 36.21
CA PRO A 64 -26.24 10.09 34.95
C PRO A 64 -26.36 9.05 33.82
N ALA A 65 -26.96 9.45 32.71
CA ALA A 65 -27.04 8.61 31.54
C ALA A 65 -25.63 8.43 30.93
N ARG A 66 -25.32 7.23 30.45
CA ARG A 66 -24.07 6.98 29.73
C ARG A 66 -24.05 7.83 28.43
N ASN A 67 -23.32 8.91 28.45
CA ASN A 67 -23.13 9.75 27.28
C ASN A 67 -21.87 9.31 26.51
N PHE A 68 -21.97 9.24 25.20
CA PHE A 68 -20.89 8.83 24.31
C PHE A 68 -19.61 9.68 24.52
N TYR A 69 -19.74 11.01 24.65
CA TYR A 69 -18.62 11.91 24.85
C TYR A 69 -17.87 11.66 26.17
N ILE A 70 -18.57 11.24 27.21
CA ILE A 70 -17.93 10.88 28.49
C ILE A 70 -17.12 9.58 28.35
N ILE A 71 -17.62 8.63 27.54
CA ILE A 71 -16.93 7.34 27.33
C ILE A 71 -15.66 7.53 26.53
N ILE A 72 -15.70 8.34 25.46
CA ILE A 72 -14.57 8.49 24.53
C ILE A 72 -13.55 9.55 24.95
N LYS A 73 -13.84 10.37 26.00
CA LYS A 73 -12.93 11.46 26.42
C LYS A 73 -11.60 11.00 26.96
N ASP A 74 -11.51 9.73 27.38
CA ASP A 74 -10.34 9.20 28.05
C ASP A 74 -9.17 9.04 27.07
N TYR A 75 -7.97 9.30 27.58
CA TYR A 75 -6.75 9.27 26.76
C TYR A 75 -6.48 7.91 26.10
N GLU A 76 -6.87 6.84 26.76
CA GLU A 76 -6.74 5.47 26.21
C GLU A 76 -7.55 5.31 24.91
N GLN A 77 -8.77 5.83 24.89
CA GLN A 77 -9.63 5.79 23.69
C GLN A 77 -9.06 6.66 22.57
N GLU A 78 -8.52 7.82 22.90
CA GLU A 78 -7.86 8.72 21.94
C GLU A 78 -6.69 8.00 21.24
N VAL A 79 -5.82 7.32 22.00
CA VAL A 79 -4.71 6.53 21.46
C VAL A 79 -5.21 5.37 20.58
N CYS A 80 -6.27 4.67 21.00
CA CYS A 80 -6.86 3.61 20.20
C CYS A 80 -7.38 4.11 18.85
N PHE A 81 -8.04 5.28 18.82
CA PHE A 81 -8.49 5.89 17.56
C PHE A 81 -7.34 6.32 16.66
N MET A 82 -6.26 6.87 17.21
CA MET A 82 -5.07 7.22 16.45
C MET A 82 -4.46 5.98 15.78
N LEU A 83 -4.28 4.90 16.53
CA LEU A 83 -3.72 3.65 16.01
C LEU A 83 -4.63 3.00 14.98
N ALA A 84 -5.95 2.99 15.21
CA ALA A 84 -6.91 2.46 14.26
C ALA A 84 -6.89 3.23 12.93
N LEU A 85 -6.92 4.57 12.96
CA LEU A 85 -6.85 5.39 11.76
C LEU A 85 -5.52 5.22 11.04
N TRP A 86 -4.41 5.15 11.77
CA TRP A 86 -3.10 4.90 11.17
C TRP A 86 -3.02 3.53 10.49
N SER A 87 -3.53 2.49 11.13
CA SER A 87 -3.62 1.15 10.52
C SER A 87 -4.44 1.15 9.24
N VAL A 88 -5.61 1.84 9.23
CA VAL A 88 -6.45 1.99 8.03
C VAL A 88 -5.73 2.77 6.93
N ALA A 89 -4.96 3.81 7.27
CA ALA A 89 -4.20 4.58 6.30
C ALA A 89 -3.11 3.72 5.62
N ILE A 90 -2.38 2.91 6.39
CA ILE A 90 -1.37 1.98 5.86
C ILE A 90 -2.04 0.92 4.96
N MET A 91 -3.12 0.29 5.43
CA MET A 91 -3.87 -0.69 4.63
C MET A 91 -4.42 -0.08 3.35
N GLY A 92 -4.94 1.14 3.41
CA GLY A 92 -5.43 1.87 2.24
C GLY A 92 -4.34 2.14 1.22
N TYR A 93 -3.17 2.59 1.68
CA TYR A 93 -2.01 2.84 0.83
C TYR A 93 -1.52 1.55 0.14
N LYS A 94 -1.32 0.47 0.91
CA LYS A 94 -0.90 -0.83 0.37
C LYS A 94 -1.97 -1.43 -0.56
N GLY A 95 -3.25 -1.31 -0.20
CA GLY A 95 -4.36 -1.77 -1.05
C GLY A 95 -4.48 -1.00 -2.37
N PHE A 96 -4.19 0.31 -2.37
CA PHE A 96 -4.15 1.10 -3.60
C PHE A 96 -3.01 0.68 -4.52
N SER A 97 -1.83 0.41 -3.96
CA SER A 97 -0.68 -0.12 -4.69
C SER A 97 -0.99 -1.47 -5.34
N LEU A 98 -1.61 -2.39 -4.60
CA LEU A 98 -2.03 -3.69 -5.12
C LEU A 98 -3.06 -3.58 -6.27
N ARG A 99 -4.03 -2.68 -6.17
CA ARG A 99 -5.00 -2.43 -7.25
C ARG A 99 -4.35 -1.95 -8.54
N ARG A 100 -3.23 -1.24 -8.42
CA ARG A 100 -2.45 -0.78 -9.58
C ARG A 100 -1.82 -1.97 -10.31
N GLY A 101 -1.23 -2.91 -9.59
CA GLY A 101 -0.70 -4.16 -10.15
C GLY A 101 -1.80 -5.04 -10.77
N GLN A 102 -2.97 -5.15 -10.12
CA GLN A 102 -4.10 -5.92 -10.64
C GLN A 102 -4.63 -5.38 -11.98
N ARG A 103 -4.65 -4.07 -12.19
CA ARG A 103 -5.07 -3.48 -13.49
C ARG A 103 -4.16 -3.88 -14.63
N LEU A 104 -2.87 -4.11 -14.36
CA LEU A 104 -1.91 -4.57 -15.36
C LEU A 104 -2.13 -6.02 -15.76
N LEU A 105 -2.64 -6.87 -14.85
CA LEU A 105 -2.97 -8.27 -15.14
C LEU A 105 -4.12 -8.38 -16.15
N GLY A 106 -5.05 -7.43 -16.15
CA GLY A 106 -6.14 -7.35 -17.12
C GLY A 106 -5.81 -6.59 -18.41
N ALA A 107 -4.64 -5.96 -18.49
CA ALA A 107 -4.21 -5.21 -19.65
C ALA A 107 -3.48 -6.13 -20.65
N ASP A 108 -3.86 -6.05 -21.92
CA ASP A 108 -3.13 -6.73 -23.00
C ASP A 108 -1.81 -5.98 -23.28
N LEU A 109 -0.76 -6.34 -22.53
CA LEU A 109 0.55 -5.69 -22.62
C LEU A 109 1.28 -5.99 -23.92
N LEU A 110 0.99 -7.13 -24.55
CA LEU A 110 1.68 -7.58 -25.76
C LEU A 110 0.88 -7.34 -27.03
N ARG A 111 -0.40 -6.94 -26.93
CA ARG A 111 -1.32 -6.71 -28.06
C ARG A 111 -1.27 -7.81 -29.10
N LEU A 112 -1.31 -9.06 -28.62
CA LEU A 112 -1.27 -10.23 -29.48
C LEU A 112 -2.65 -10.48 -30.07
N PRO A 113 -2.80 -10.62 -31.42
CA PRO A 113 -4.02 -11.12 -32.03
C PRO A 113 -4.31 -12.55 -31.53
N GLU A 114 -5.59 -12.88 -31.38
CA GLU A 114 -6.00 -14.23 -30.97
C GLU A 114 -5.42 -15.30 -31.90
N GLY A 115 -4.75 -16.31 -31.31
CA GLY A 115 -4.16 -17.42 -32.04
C GLY A 115 -2.75 -17.19 -32.62
N MET A 116 -2.16 -15.98 -32.47
CA MET A 116 -0.80 -15.72 -32.88
C MET A 116 0.19 -16.26 -31.86
N LYS A 117 1.25 -16.93 -32.36
CA LYS A 117 2.36 -17.43 -31.52
C LYS A 117 3.54 -16.48 -31.64
N ILE A 118 4.15 -16.15 -30.55
CA ILE A 118 5.40 -15.36 -30.52
C ILE A 118 6.53 -16.26 -31.03
N LEU A 119 7.22 -15.82 -32.09
CA LEU A 119 8.43 -16.47 -32.54
C LEU A 119 9.66 -15.94 -31.77
N PRO A 120 10.73 -16.73 -31.63
CA PRO A 120 11.94 -16.26 -30.93
C PRO A 120 12.55 -15.01 -31.56
N GLU A 121 12.35 -14.81 -32.86
CA GLU A 121 12.83 -13.64 -33.63
C GLU A 121 12.08 -12.36 -33.26
N ASP A 122 10.78 -12.47 -32.99
CA ASP A 122 9.91 -11.35 -32.63
C ASP A 122 10.01 -10.97 -31.15
N SER A 123 10.67 -11.81 -30.34
CA SER A 123 10.78 -11.60 -28.87
C SER A 123 11.36 -10.24 -28.51
N ARG A 124 12.25 -9.69 -29.32
CA ARG A 124 12.86 -8.36 -29.13
C ARG A 124 11.88 -7.22 -29.33
N ASP A 125 10.99 -7.35 -30.30
CA ASP A 125 10.00 -6.30 -30.60
C ASP A 125 8.92 -6.26 -29.52
N TYR A 126 8.49 -7.42 -29.01
CA TYR A 126 7.62 -7.49 -27.84
C TYR A 126 8.31 -6.99 -26.55
N ALA A 127 9.59 -7.27 -26.37
CA ALA A 127 10.36 -6.73 -25.25
C ALA A 127 10.39 -5.18 -25.29
N ARG A 128 10.57 -4.57 -26.46
CA ARG A 128 10.51 -3.11 -26.63
C ARG A 128 9.14 -2.52 -26.30
N GLN A 129 8.04 -3.25 -26.57
CA GLN A 129 6.70 -2.79 -26.19
C GLN A 129 6.55 -2.73 -24.66
N VAL A 130 7.08 -3.73 -23.95
CA VAL A 130 7.10 -3.73 -22.48
C VAL A 130 8.04 -2.65 -21.93
N GLU A 131 9.18 -2.41 -22.58
CA GLU A 131 10.12 -1.34 -22.23
C GLU A 131 9.55 0.07 -22.45
N ALA A 132 8.62 0.23 -23.37
CA ALA A 132 7.95 1.49 -23.66
C ALA A 132 6.89 1.87 -22.59
N LEU A 133 6.60 1.00 -21.65
CA LEU A 133 5.72 1.31 -20.52
C LEU A 133 6.33 2.39 -19.61
N PRO A 134 5.51 3.22 -18.96
CA PRO A 134 5.97 4.17 -17.96
C PRO A 134 6.82 3.47 -16.88
N ASP A 135 7.86 4.15 -16.37
CA ASP A 135 8.80 3.58 -15.40
C ASP A 135 8.11 3.04 -14.14
N GLU A 136 7.01 3.67 -13.76
CA GLU A 136 6.20 3.26 -12.62
C GLU A 136 5.52 1.89 -12.81
N LEU A 137 5.09 1.58 -14.04
CA LEU A 137 4.42 0.32 -14.39
C LEU A 137 5.43 -0.77 -14.75
N ARG A 138 6.58 -0.40 -15.29
CA ARG A 138 7.67 -1.32 -15.65
C ARG A 138 8.26 -2.03 -14.43
N GLY A 139 8.17 -1.40 -13.25
CA GLY A 139 8.62 -1.96 -11.98
C GLY A 139 7.72 -3.06 -11.41
N GLU A 140 6.49 -3.20 -11.90
CA GLU A 140 5.53 -4.19 -11.43
C GLU A 140 5.91 -5.63 -11.83
N LEU A 141 5.37 -6.62 -11.11
CA LEU A 141 5.70 -8.03 -11.29
C LEU A 141 5.48 -8.53 -12.71
N LEU A 142 4.31 -8.22 -13.31
CA LEU A 142 3.96 -8.76 -14.63
C LEU A 142 4.87 -8.27 -15.76
N PRO A 143 5.15 -6.95 -15.93
CA PRO A 143 6.11 -6.49 -16.93
C PRO A 143 7.51 -7.07 -16.74
N ARG A 144 7.98 -7.21 -15.49
CA ARG A 144 9.29 -7.79 -15.18
C ARG A 144 9.38 -9.27 -15.52
N ALA A 145 8.34 -10.04 -15.19
CA ALA A 145 8.25 -11.46 -15.54
C ALA A 145 8.21 -11.63 -17.08
N LEU A 146 7.42 -10.81 -17.79
CA LEU A 146 7.36 -10.81 -19.26
C LEU A 146 8.72 -10.48 -19.88
N MET A 147 9.40 -9.45 -19.39
CA MET A 147 10.74 -9.09 -19.86
C MET A 147 11.74 -10.22 -19.67
N SER A 148 11.75 -10.85 -18.49
CA SER A 148 12.63 -12.00 -18.19
C SER A 148 12.35 -13.15 -19.14
N GLY A 149 11.07 -13.48 -19.35
CA GLY A 149 10.63 -14.55 -20.26
C GLY A 149 11.00 -14.26 -21.72
N LEU A 150 10.72 -13.04 -22.23
CA LEU A 150 11.01 -12.66 -23.62
C LEU A 150 12.52 -12.64 -23.91
N HIS A 151 13.33 -12.14 -22.98
CA HIS A 151 14.79 -12.16 -23.12
C HIS A 151 15.33 -13.58 -23.15
N ARG A 152 14.80 -14.45 -22.26
CA ARG A 152 15.21 -15.86 -22.23
C ARG A 152 14.80 -16.58 -23.49
N PHE A 153 13.57 -16.32 -23.99
CA PHE A 153 13.07 -16.93 -25.22
C PHE A 153 13.91 -16.56 -26.45
N GLY A 154 14.27 -15.29 -26.59
CA GLY A 154 15.17 -14.84 -27.67
C GLY A 154 16.57 -15.46 -27.62
N ALA A 155 17.06 -15.81 -26.41
CA ALA A 155 18.38 -16.40 -26.22
C ALA A 155 18.41 -17.91 -26.39
N THR A 156 17.46 -18.65 -25.80
CA THR A 156 17.50 -20.12 -25.71
C THR A 156 16.57 -20.82 -26.68
N ARG A 157 15.54 -20.12 -27.19
CA ARG A 157 14.48 -20.68 -28.04
C ARG A 157 13.76 -21.91 -27.43
N ASN A 158 13.84 -22.04 -26.12
CA ASN A 158 13.29 -23.17 -25.36
C ASN A 158 12.24 -22.67 -24.38
N ILE A 159 11.02 -23.22 -24.47
CA ILE A 159 9.89 -22.83 -23.62
C ILE A 159 10.10 -23.20 -22.14
N GLN A 160 10.81 -24.31 -21.86
CA GLN A 160 11.09 -24.71 -20.48
C GLN A 160 12.00 -23.68 -19.78
N ASP A 161 13.00 -23.18 -20.48
CA ASP A 161 13.91 -22.14 -19.95
C ASP A 161 13.18 -20.82 -19.70
N VAL A 162 12.19 -20.50 -20.56
CA VAL A 162 11.31 -19.32 -20.38
C VAL A 162 10.46 -19.48 -19.12
N SER A 163 9.82 -20.66 -18.96
CA SER A 163 9.01 -20.94 -17.78
C SER A 163 9.83 -20.85 -16.49
N SER A 164 11.03 -21.41 -16.48
CA SER A 164 11.94 -21.32 -15.33
C SER A 164 12.33 -19.86 -15.04
N ALA A 165 12.67 -19.07 -16.06
CA ALA A 165 13.04 -17.66 -15.88
C ALA A 165 11.90 -16.80 -15.34
N ILE A 166 10.66 -17.07 -15.75
CA ILE A 166 9.47 -16.41 -15.21
C ILE A 166 9.25 -16.83 -13.75
N HIS A 167 9.36 -18.12 -13.46
CA HIS A 167 9.19 -18.66 -12.12
C HIS A 167 10.22 -18.07 -11.14
N ASP A 168 11.49 -18.07 -11.52
CA ASP A 168 12.59 -17.46 -10.74
C ASP A 168 12.31 -15.98 -10.46
N THR A 169 11.78 -15.24 -11.46
CA THR A 169 11.44 -13.83 -11.29
C THR A 169 10.29 -13.65 -10.30
N CYS A 170 9.27 -14.51 -10.36
CA CYS A 170 8.15 -14.49 -9.43
C CYS A 170 8.59 -14.86 -8.01
N GLU A 171 9.40 -15.90 -7.83
CA GLU A 171 9.92 -16.29 -6.52
C GLU A 171 10.77 -15.19 -5.88
N LEU A 172 11.63 -14.53 -6.66
CA LEU A 172 12.42 -13.39 -6.17
C LEU A 172 11.55 -12.22 -5.70
N GLU A 173 10.45 -11.95 -6.40
CA GLU A 173 9.52 -10.88 -5.99
C GLU A 173 8.68 -11.29 -4.77
N PHE A 174 8.24 -12.56 -4.68
CA PHE A 174 7.58 -13.06 -3.48
C PHE A 174 8.50 -13.02 -2.26
N GLY A 175 9.74 -13.51 -2.38
CA GLY A 175 10.72 -13.42 -1.30
C GLY A 175 11.04 -11.98 -0.87
N ARG A 176 10.90 -11.03 -1.78
CA ARG A 176 11.04 -9.61 -1.48
C ARG A 176 9.83 -9.06 -0.69
N LEU A 177 8.61 -9.48 -1.05
CA LEU A 177 7.39 -9.09 -0.35
C LEU A 177 7.33 -9.66 1.06
N ASP A 178 7.83 -10.88 1.25
CA ASP A 178 7.91 -11.52 2.57
C ASP A 178 8.96 -10.85 3.49
N ALA A 179 9.93 -10.16 2.93
CA ALA A 179 10.99 -9.47 3.67
C ALA A 179 10.64 -8.00 4.02
N GLU A 180 9.51 -7.49 3.54
CA GLU A 180 8.93 -6.16 3.84
C GLU A 180 7.92 -6.20 4.98
#